data_577cc5c4a20a8eae6e8170f0f9c4bff5
#
_entry.id   577cc5c4a20a8eae6e8170f0f9c4bff5
#
_cell.length_a   1.000
_cell.length_b   1.000
_cell.length_c   1.000
_cell.angle_alpha   90.00
_cell.angle_beta   90.00
_cell.angle_gamma   90.00
#
_symmetry.space_group_name_H-M   'P 1'
#
loop_
_entity.id
_entity.type
_entity.pdbx_description
1 polymer ?
#
loop_
_entity_poly.entity_id
_entity_poly.type
_entity_poly.pdbx_seq_one_letter_code
_entity_poly.pdbx_strand_id
1 'polypeptide(L)'
;MYERFYKLSDRPFQLTPDPRFFYASQGHRKALAFLRYGVQQGEGFVVITGGVGTGKTTLAQTFMEELKDQNIATASVVTTQLEDEDMIRSVAAAFGLPFQRLDKVSLLKSLETFFRDCVRQRKRVLLMVDEAQNLPARSIEELRMLSNFQFQGKPLVQTFMLGQSQLRKRISSIEFEQLRQRITAVHHLDSLNVNETKEYIEHRLRCVGWLDDPSISNAALLAIHEATAGVPRRINNVCERVLLYGFLEGLHHLDEQAVNAVVKELKDEYGEIGERDDVNPSAPFERAGDDQSARQGQLSAGQADLGQLTSAVRELTMMLREELGALRAALAPAAEAAQVAAPVALAVAHSLDHSNEKPGGAGSVLSAQQQPAQQQPAEQQQEATPTPVPPRLHIAE
;
A
#
# COMPACT_ATOMS: atom_id res chain seq x y z
N MET A 1 9.73 -19.76 -23.14
CA MET A 1 9.28 -20.08 -24.52
C MET A 1 8.77 -18.82 -25.20
N TYR A 2 7.68 -18.22 -24.74
CA TYR A 2 7.11 -17.00 -25.30
C TYR A 2 8.05 -15.77 -25.16
N GLU A 3 8.93 -15.75 -24.16
CA GLU A 3 9.90 -14.65 -23.97
C GLU A 3 10.80 -14.50 -25.19
N ARG A 4 11.28 -15.62 -25.75
CA ARG A 4 12.11 -15.61 -26.95
C ARG A 4 11.31 -15.22 -28.19
N PHE A 5 10.04 -15.66 -28.26
CA PHE A 5 9.16 -15.36 -29.39
C PHE A 5 8.87 -13.86 -29.48
N TYR A 6 8.54 -13.22 -28.35
CA TYR A 6 8.28 -11.78 -28.26
C TYR A 6 9.53 -10.95 -27.93
N LYS A 7 10.72 -11.56 -27.92
CA LYS A 7 12.02 -10.89 -27.66
C LYS A 7 12.05 -10.18 -26.29
N LEU A 8 11.39 -10.73 -25.28
CA LEU A 8 11.42 -10.24 -23.92
C LEU A 8 12.64 -10.79 -23.17
N SER A 9 13.23 -9.97 -22.31
CA SER A 9 14.42 -10.35 -21.52
C SER A 9 14.11 -11.26 -20.34
N ASP A 10 12.87 -11.23 -19.83
CA ASP A 10 12.40 -12.00 -18.66
C ASP A 10 10.88 -12.20 -18.75
N ARG A 11 10.30 -12.91 -17.79
CA ARG A 11 8.85 -13.11 -17.67
C ARG A 11 8.19 -11.89 -17.01
N PRO A 12 7.33 -11.14 -17.72
CA PRO A 12 6.77 -9.90 -17.18
C PRO A 12 5.74 -10.12 -16.06
N PHE A 13 5.02 -11.25 -16.08
CA PHE A 13 3.87 -11.51 -15.20
C PHE A 13 4.12 -12.62 -14.16
N GLN A 14 5.38 -12.80 -13.74
CA GLN A 14 5.70 -13.71 -12.65
C GLN A 14 4.94 -13.39 -11.36
N LEU A 15 4.54 -14.44 -10.61
CA LEU A 15 3.77 -14.31 -9.38
C LEU A 15 4.63 -13.98 -8.16
N THR A 16 5.92 -14.28 -8.21
CA THR A 16 6.86 -13.95 -7.14
C THR A 16 7.00 -12.43 -7.03
N PRO A 17 6.85 -11.86 -5.82
CA PRO A 17 7.07 -10.44 -5.62
C PRO A 17 8.50 -10.03 -6.01
N ASP A 18 8.61 -9.03 -6.90
CA ASP A 18 9.88 -8.47 -7.34
C ASP A 18 9.74 -6.94 -7.43
N PRO A 19 10.51 -6.17 -6.64
CA PRO A 19 10.46 -4.71 -6.64
C PRO A 19 10.70 -4.07 -8.01
N ARG A 20 11.42 -4.72 -8.93
CA ARG A 20 11.64 -4.21 -10.30
C ARG A 20 10.34 -3.97 -11.06
N PHE A 21 9.31 -4.79 -10.79
CA PHE A 21 8.00 -4.72 -11.43
C PHE A 21 6.99 -3.89 -10.63
N PHE A 22 7.42 -3.18 -9.59
CA PHE A 22 6.50 -2.40 -8.78
C PHE A 22 5.91 -1.23 -9.56
N TYR A 23 4.61 -1.27 -9.80
CA TYR A 23 3.84 -0.18 -10.38
C TYR A 23 3.15 0.61 -9.27
N ALA A 24 3.52 1.87 -9.11
CA ALA A 24 2.94 2.76 -8.12
C ALA A 24 1.61 3.36 -8.61
N SER A 25 0.51 2.62 -8.48
CA SER A 25 -0.85 3.16 -8.70
C SER A 25 -1.16 4.32 -7.75
N GLN A 26 -2.26 5.04 -7.96
CA GLN A 26 -2.67 6.11 -7.05
C GLN A 26 -2.83 5.60 -5.61
N GLY A 27 -3.43 4.40 -5.43
CA GLY A 27 -3.56 3.74 -4.13
C GLY A 27 -2.20 3.43 -3.50
N HIS A 28 -1.26 2.86 -4.28
CA HIS A 28 0.10 2.55 -3.80
C HIS A 28 0.88 3.82 -3.43
N ARG A 29 0.80 4.88 -4.23
CA ARG A 29 1.44 6.19 -3.90
C ARG A 29 0.91 6.78 -2.60
N LYS A 30 -0.41 6.70 -2.37
CA LYS A 30 -1.01 7.12 -1.10
C LYS A 30 -0.54 6.26 0.06
N ALA A 31 -0.52 4.93 -0.10
CA ALA A 31 -0.03 4.01 0.91
C ALA A 31 1.43 4.31 1.28
N LEU A 32 2.33 4.49 0.29
CA LEU A 32 3.72 4.89 0.51
C LEU A 32 3.82 6.22 1.25
N ALA A 33 2.97 7.19 0.92
CA ALA A 33 2.95 8.47 1.64
C ALA A 33 2.59 8.30 3.12
N PHE A 34 1.62 7.43 3.46
CA PHE A 34 1.29 7.11 4.85
C PHE A 34 2.42 6.37 5.57
N LEU A 35 3.11 5.44 4.89
CA LEU A 35 4.27 4.76 5.46
C LEU A 35 5.42 5.74 5.75
N ARG A 36 5.75 6.62 4.78
CA ARG A 36 6.77 7.68 4.97
C ARG A 36 6.39 8.64 6.09
N TYR A 37 5.12 9.06 6.14
CA TYR A 37 4.60 9.89 7.22
C TYR A 37 4.76 9.19 8.58
N GLY A 38 4.39 7.91 8.67
CA GLY A 38 4.59 7.11 9.86
C GLY A 38 6.06 7.12 10.29
N VAL A 39 7.01 6.83 9.40
CA VAL A 39 8.44 6.85 9.73
C VAL A 39 8.87 8.23 10.25
N GLN A 40 8.32 9.33 9.71
CA GLN A 40 8.65 10.67 10.20
C GLN A 40 8.14 10.92 11.63
N GLN A 41 6.94 10.42 11.96
CA GLN A 41 6.38 10.50 13.32
C GLN A 41 7.21 9.66 14.31
N GLY A 42 7.66 8.47 13.90
CA GLY A 42 8.50 7.59 14.71
C GLY A 42 7.77 6.91 15.86
N GLU A 43 6.44 6.91 15.86
CA GLU A 43 5.62 6.33 16.93
C GLU A 43 4.31 5.71 16.41
N GLY A 44 3.74 4.82 17.21
CA GLY A 44 2.43 4.24 16.96
C GLY A 44 2.41 3.21 15.85
N PHE A 45 1.22 3.02 15.28
CA PHE A 45 0.93 2.03 14.26
C PHE A 45 0.48 2.69 12.96
N VAL A 46 0.99 2.19 11.84
CA VAL A 46 0.41 2.46 10.52
C VAL A 46 -0.19 1.16 10.00
N VAL A 47 -1.44 1.21 9.56
CA VAL A 47 -2.18 0.04 9.11
C VAL A 47 -2.50 0.19 7.64
N ILE A 48 -2.01 -0.74 6.82
CA ILE A 48 -2.35 -0.84 5.40
C ILE A 48 -3.18 -2.10 5.20
N THR A 49 -4.40 -1.94 4.71
CA THR A 49 -5.27 -3.07 4.40
C THR A 49 -5.56 -3.14 2.90
N GLY A 50 -6.04 -4.27 2.41
CA GLY A 50 -6.43 -4.45 1.01
C GLY A 50 -6.76 -5.89 0.70
N GLY A 51 -7.42 -6.14 -0.42
CA GLY A 51 -7.77 -7.47 -0.88
C GLY A 51 -6.55 -8.38 -1.10
N VAL A 52 -6.81 -9.68 -1.26
CA VAL A 52 -5.77 -10.64 -1.64
C VAL A 52 -5.22 -10.27 -3.01
N GLY A 53 -3.90 -10.23 -3.17
CA GLY A 53 -3.27 -9.96 -4.46
C GLY A 53 -3.23 -8.49 -4.90
N THR A 54 -3.62 -7.53 -4.05
CA THR A 54 -3.54 -6.09 -4.36
C THR A 54 -2.12 -5.50 -4.31
N GLY A 55 -1.09 -6.29 -3.97
CA GLY A 55 0.30 -5.84 -3.99
C GLY A 55 0.84 -5.32 -2.66
N LYS A 56 0.18 -5.58 -1.51
CA LYS A 56 0.64 -5.16 -0.17
C LYS A 56 2.07 -5.60 0.15
N THR A 57 2.38 -6.88 -0.07
CA THR A 57 3.72 -7.42 0.19
C THR A 57 4.78 -6.79 -0.71
N THR A 58 4.47 -6.55 -2.00
CA THR A 58 5.38 -5.85 -2.91
C THR A 58 5.59 -4.39 -2.47
N LEU A 59 4.51 -3.71 -2.06
CA LEU A 59 4.59 -2.36 -1.47
C LEU A 59 5.52 -2.34 -0.25
N ALA A 60 5.36 -3.32 0.67
CA ALA A 60 6.20 -3.44 1.86
C ALA A 60 7.67 -3.64 1.50
N GLN A 61 7.96 -4.55 0.58
CA GLN A 61 9.32 -4.81 0.10
C GLN A 61 9.95 -3.58 -0.55
N THR A 62 9.22 -2.91 -1.45
CA THR A 62 9.68 -1.67 -2.09
C THR A 62 9.98 -0.59 -1.05
N PHE A 63 9.10 -0.43 -0.06
CA PHE A 63 9.32 0.53 1.00
C PHE A 63 10.51 0.18 1.89
N MET A 64 10.71 -1.09 2.22
CA MET A 64 11.87 -1.55 2.98
C MET A 64 13.19 -1.33 2.20
N GLU A 65 13.18 -1.49 0.87
CA GLU A 65 14.33 -1.13 0.03
C GLU A 65 14.67 0.36 0.10
N GLU A 66 13.66 1.26 0.04
CA GLU A 66 13.84 2.70 0.18
C GLU A 66 14.50 3.08 1.53
N LEU A 67 14.32 2.27 2.57
CA LEU A 67 14.83 2.55 3.90
C LEU A 67 16.26 2.02 4.13
N LYS A 68 16.81 1.18 3.26
CA LYS A 68 18.14 0.56 3.45
C LYS A 68 19.26 1.59 3.63
N ASP A 69 19.19 2.70 2.90
CA ASP A 69 20.19 3.76 2.97
C ASP A 69 19.90 4.81 4.06
N GLN A 70 18.83 4.61 4.83
CA GLN A 70 18.44 5.49 5.91
C GLN A 70 18.91 4.94 7.26
N ASN A 71 19.06 5.82 8.23
CA ASN A 71 19.50 5.43 9.56
C ASN A 71 18.37 4.78 10.38
N ILE A 72 17.81 3.66 9.86
CA ILE A 72 16.66 2.94 10.41
C ILE A 72 17.01 1.45 10.53
N ALA A 73 16.83 0.88 11.72
CA ALA A 73 16.87 -0.55 11.93
C ALA A 73 15.49 -1.13 11.59
N THR A 74 15.42 -1.91 10.52
CA THR A 74 14.17 -2.48 10.03
C THR A 74 14.12 -3.98 10.28
N ALA A 75 12.95 -4.49 10.63
CA ALA A 75 12.66 -5.93 10.67
C ALA A 75 11.29 -6.21 10.06
N SER A 76 11.15 -7.37 9.43
CA SER A 76 9.88 -7.83 8.85
C SER A 76 9.51 -9.19 9.40
N VAL A 77 8.26 -9.33 9.84
CA VAL A 77 7.66 -10.57 10.31
C VAL A 77 6.48 -10.88 9.40
N VAL A 78 6.48 -12.08 8.80
CA VAL A 78 5.35 -12.60 8.03
C VAL A 78 4.61 -13.61 8.89
N THR A 79 3.34 -13.33 9.16
CA THR A 79 2.54 -14.15 10.07
C THR A 79 1.72 -15.16 9.28
N THR A 80 2.20 -16.40 9.22
CA THR A 80 1.46 -17.49 8.58
C THR A 80 0.57 -18.23 9.55
N GLN A 81 1.06 -18.57 10.73
CA GLN A 81 0.32 -19.09 11.91
C GLN A 81 1.28 -19.00 13.10
N LEU A 82 1.21 -17.95 13.88
CA LEU A 82 2.01 -17.79 15.08
C LEU A 82 1.13 -18.11 16.30
N GLU A 83 1.62 -18.99 17.16
CA GLU A 83 1.07 -19.16 18.52
C GLU A 83 1.41 -17.94 19.38
N ASP A 84 0.69 -17.74 20.48
CA ASP A 84 0.75 -16.53 21.31
C ASP A 84 2.18 -16.19 21.80
N GLU A 85 3.01 -17.20 22.14
CA GLU A 85 4.35 -17.00 22.65
C GLU A 85 5.42 -16.76 21.56
N ASP A 86 5.07 -17.02 20.32
CA ASP A 86 6.00 -16.96 19.19
C ASP A 86 6.15 -15.55 18.60
N MET A 87 5.23 -14.63 18.88
CA MET A 87 5.30 -13.28 18.31
C MET A 87 6.53 -12.50 18.77
N ILE A 88 6.80 -12.44 20.08
CA ILE A 88 7.98 -11.76 20.62
C ILE A 88 9.26 -12.43 20.18
N ARG A 89 9.25 -13.77 20.10
CA ARG A 89 10.37 -14.58 19.62
C ARG A 89 10.65 -14.28 18.13
N SER A 90 9.61 -14.21 17.31
CA SER A 90 9.71 -13.87 15.89
C SER A 90 10.22 -12.46 15.66
N VAL A 91 9.79 -11.50 16.48
CA VAL A 91 10.31 -10.12 16.44
C VAL A 91 11.79 -10.09 16.82
N ALA A 92 12.20 -10.81 17.87
CA ALA A 92 13.61 -10.89 18.26
C ALA A 92 14.46 -11.51 17.14
N ALA A 93 13.99 -12.62 16.55
CA ALA A 93 14.64 -13.26 15.41
C ALA A 93 14.77 -12.33 14.20
N ALA A 94 13.70 -11.58 13.86
CA ALA A 94 13.68 -10.64 12.74
C ALA A 94 14.68 -9.49 12.91
N PHE A 95 14.97 -9.08 14.15
CA PHE A 95 16.04 -8.11 14.46
C PHE A 95 17.43 -8.75 14.61
N GLY A 96 17.56 -10.06 14.39
CA GLY A 96 18.84 -10.78 14.51
C GLY A 96 19.33 -10.99 15.95
N LEU A 97 18.41 -10.92 16.92
CA LEU A 97 18.73 -11.12 18.34
C LEU A 97 18.67 -12.61 18.70
N PRO A 98 19.42 -13.06 19.73
CA PRO A 98 19.26 -14.40 20.27
C PRO A 98 17.82 -14.62 20.76
N PHE A 99 17.18 -15.70 20.31
CA PHE A 99 15.78 -15.98 20.64
C PHE A 99 15.54 -17.43 21.11
N GLN A 100 16.51 -18.33 20.87
CA GLN A 100 16.35 -19.73 21.22
C GLN A 100 16.49 -19.95 22.74
N ARG A 101 15.60 -20.75 23.30
CA ARG A 101 15.59 -21.13 24.74
C ARG A 101 15.50 -19.97 25.73
N LEU A 102 15.14 -18.78 25.28
CA LEU A 102 14.90 -17.64 26.15
C LEU A 102 13.41 -17.58 26.54
N ASP A 103 13.15 -17.25 27.79
CA ASP A 103 11.81 -16.94 28.28
C ASP A 103 11.34 -15.56 27.79
N LYS A 104 10.05 -15.30 27.85
CA LYS A 104 9.45 -14.07 27.34
C LYS A 104 10.03 -12.80 27.97
N VAL A 105 10.32 -12.85 29.29
CA VAL A 105 10.88 -11.69 30.01
C VAL A 105 12.27 -11.36 29.50
N SER A 106 13.11 -12.37 29.29
CA SER A 106 14.45 -12.21 28.73
C SER A 106 14.42 -11.68 27.29
N LEU A 107 13.48 -12.16 26.48
CA LEU A 107 13.28 -11.66 25.10
C LEU A 107 12.86 -10.19 25.09
N LEU A 108 11.88 -9.80 25.92
CA LEU A 108 11.44 -8.40 26.01
C LEU A 108 12.57 -7.49 26.47
N LYS A 109 13.37 -7.90 27.46
CA LYS A 109 14.55 -7.15 27.94
C LYS A 109 15.62 -7.01 26.83
N SER A 110 15.85 -8.07 26.08
CA SER A 110 16.79 -8.06 24.95
C SER A 110 16.34 -7.07 23.86
N LEU A 111 15.05 -7.13 23.47
CA LEU A 111 14.46 -6.19 22.51
C LEU A 111 14.53 -4.76 23.00
N GLU A 112 14.17 -4.50 24.26
CA GLU A 112 14.22 -3.14 24.82
C GLU A 112 15.65 -2.60 24.84
N THR A 113 16.63 -3.41 25.20
CA THR A 113 18.04 -3.02 25.17
C THR A 113 18.50 -2.70 23.77
N PHE A 114 18.19 -3.56 22.80
CA PHE A 114 18.53 -3.34 21.39
C PHE A 114 17.88 -2.05 20.85
N PHE A 115 16.60 -1.81 21.13
CA PHE A 115 15.92 -0.59 20.68
C PHE A 115 16.53 0.67 21.30
N ARG A 116 16.89 0.63 22.58
CA ARG A 116 17.60 1.73 23.24
C ARG A 116 18.97 2.01 22.61
N ASP A 117 19.70 0.98 22.26
CA ASP A 117 21.02 1.11 21.63
C ASP A 117 20.91 1.65 20.21
N CYS A 118 19.86 1.29 19.46
CA CYS A 118 19.53 1.90 18.18
C CYS A 118 19.32 3.43 18.36
N VAL A 119 18.49 3.83 19.32
CA VAL A 119 18.22 5.26 19.57
C VAL A 119 19.47 6.02 20.01
N ARG A 120 20.35 5.43 20.84
CA ARG A 120 21.67 6.00 21.21
C ARG A 120 22.56 6.23 19.97
N GLN A 121 22.47 5.33 18.98
CA GLN A 121 23.15 5.47 17.69
C GLN A 121 22.42 6.38 16.71
N ARG A 122 21.37 7.07 17.14
CA ARG A 122 20.48 7.91 16.32
C ARG A 122 19.78 7.13 15.19
N LYS A 123 19.58 5.82 15.38
CA LYS A 123 18.81 4.97 14.49
C LYS A 123 17.38 4.88 14.98
N ARG A 124 16.43 4.96 14.07
CA ARG A 124 15.02 4.62 14.34
C ARG A 124 14.83 3.11 14.23
N VAL A 125 13.79 2.60 14.86
CA VAL A 125 13.44 1.18 14.77
C VAL A 125 12.07 1.05 14.15
N LEU A 126 11.96 0.25 13.10
CA LEU A 126 10.73 -0.06 12.39
C LEU A 126 10.49 -1.57 12.34
N LEU A 127 9.34 -1.98 12.81
CA LEU A 127 8.83 -3.35 12.68
C LEU A 127 7.73 -3.38 11.64
N MET A 128 7.89 -4.20 10.60
CA MET A 128 6.88 -4.49 9.60
C MET A 128 6.24 -5.84 9.90
N VAL A 129 4.92 -5.91 9.96
CA VAL A 129 4.16 -7.14 10.18
C VAL A 129 3.23 -7.34 8.99
N ASP A 130 3.53 -8.35 8.16
CA ASP A 130 2.69 -8.70 7.00
C ASP A 130 1.71 -9.83 7.36
N GLU A 131 0.62 -9.94 6.63
CA GLU A 131 -0.51 -10.87 6.85
C GLU A 131 -1.09 -10.76 8.29
N ALA A 132 -1.10 -9.55 8.86
CA ALA A 132 -1.46 -9.29 10.25
C ALA A 132 -2.91 -9.69 10.63
N GLN A 133 -3.81 -9.97 9.67
CA GLN A 133 -5.13 -10.52 9.97
C GLN A 133 -5.07 -11.93 10.57
N ASN A 134 -3.97 -12.66 10.37
CA ASN A 134 -3.77 -14.01 10.91
C ASN A 134 -3.29 -14.01 12.38
N LEU A 135 -2.90 -12.85 12.91
CA LEU A 135 -2.44 -12.74 14.29
C LEU A 135 -3.56 -13.05 15.30
N PRO A 136 -3.32 -13.88 16.31
CA PRO A 136 -4.17 -13.96 17.48
C PRO A 136 -4.31 -12.60 18.19
N ALA A 137 -5.39 -12.40 18.93
CA ALA A 137 -5.59 -11.15 19.68
C ALA A 137 -4.45 -10.86 20.66
N ARG A 138 -3.93 -11.90 21.32
CA ARG A 138 -2.80 -11.80 22.24
C ARG A 138 -1.53 -11.32 21.56
N SER A 139 -1.24 -11.80 20.35
CA SER A 139 -0.06 -11.37 19.58
C SER A 139 -0.16 -9.89 19.18
N ILE A 140 -1.36 -9.41 18.84
CA ILE A 140 -1.61 -7.98 18.58
C ILE A 140 -1.38 -7.17 19.88
N GLU A 141 -1.82 -7.68 21.02
CA GLU A 141 -1.58 -7.03 22.30
C GLU A 141 -0.08 -7.01 22.66
N GLU A 142 0.68 -8.03 22.33
CA GLU A 142 2.14 -8.03 22.50
C GLU A 142 2.82 -6.94 21.63
N LEU A 143 2.39 -6.75 20.39
CA LEU A 143 2.86 -5.64 19.58
C LEU A 143 2.53 -4.29 20.20
N ARG A 144 1.32 -4.15 20.78
CA ARG A 144 0.94 -2.96 21.52
C ARG A 144 1.83 -2.72 22.75
N MET A 145 2.17 -3.79 23.47
CA MET A 145 3.09 -3.73 24.61
C MET A 145 4.49 -3.29 24.19
N LEU A 146 5.03 -3.80 23.06
CA LEU A 146 6.30 -3.34 22.51
C LEU A 146 6.30 -1.85 22.19
N SER A 147 5.17 -1.32 21.71
CA SER A 147 5.03 0.11 21.42
C SER A 147 5.04 1.01 22.68
N ASN A 148 4.93 0.42 23.88
CA ASN A 148 5.09 1.14 25.15
C ASN A 148 6.55 1.38 25.53
N PHE A 149 7.50 0.70 24.91
CA PHE A 149 8.90 0.91 25.21
C PHE A 149 9.30 2.34 24.85
N GLN A 150 9.85 3.04 25.83
CA GLN A 150 10.22 4.44 25.71
C GLN A 150 11.64 4.69 26.25
N PHE A 151 12.29 5.66 25.67
CA PHE A 151 13.54 6.20 26.17
C PHE A 151 13.51 7.72 26.10
N GLN A 152 13.73 8.38 27.25
CA GLN A 152 13.63 9.84 27.37
C GLN A 152 12.28 10.41 26.89
N GLY A 153 11.19 9.70 27.19
CA GLY A 153 9.84 10.11 26.82
C GLY A 153 9.47 9.90 25.35
N LYS A 154 10.34 9.26 24.55
CA LYS A 154 10.10 8.95 23.12
C LYS A 154 9.89 7.45 22.94
N PRO A 155 8.92 7.02 22.13
CA PRO A 155 8.75 5.63 21.74
C PRO A 155 10.01 5.09 21.06
N LEU A 156 10.30 3.81 21.29
CA LEU A 156 11.50 3.17 20.76
C LEU A 156 11.28 2.47 19.44
N VAL A 157 10.06 2.02 19.17
CA VAL A 157 9.72 1.24 17.97
C VAL A 157 8.43 1.74 17.35
N GLN A 158 8.41 1.79 16.04
CA GLN A 158 7.22 2.00 15.24
C GLN A 158 6.83 0.70 14.56
N THR A 159 5.53 0.43 14.47
CA THR A 159 5.03 -0.82 13.89
C THR A 159 4.13 -0.51 12.70
N PHE A 160 4.40 -1.16 11.56
CA PHE A 160 3.54 -1.16 10.40
C PHE A 160 2.86 -2.51 10.27
N MET A 161 1.55 -2.50 10.13
CA MET A 161 0.73 -3.69 9.98
C MET A 161 0.10 -3.72 8.59
N LEU A 162 0.42 -4.74 7.82
CA LEU A 162 -0.22 -4.99 6.53
C LEU A 162 -1.13 -6.20 6.65
N GLY A 163 -2.30 -6.13 6.05
CA GLY A 163 -3.21 -7.26 6.14
C GLY A 163 -4.41 -7.14 5.21
N GLN A 164 -5.27 -8.15 5.25
CA GLN A 164 -6.50 -8.17 4.47
C GLN A 164 -7.60 -7.33 5.13
N SER A 165 -8.75 -7.17 4.45
CA SER A 165 -9.87 -6.38 4.95
C SER A 165 -10.40 -6.84 6.32
N GLN A 166 -10.20 -8.13 6.67
CA GLN A 166 -10.53 -8.69 7.99
C GLN A 166 -9.75 -7.99 9.11
N LEU A 167 -8.49 -7.60 8.88
CA LEU A 167 -7.69 -6.84 9.85
C LEU A 167 -8.39 -5.54 10.24
N ARG A 168 -8.93 -4.81 9.26
CA ARG A 168 -9.67 -3.56 9.51
C ARG A 168 -10.90 -3.79 10.38
N LYS A 169 -11.69 -4.84 10.08
CA LYS A 169 -12.87 -5.22 10.86
C LYS A 169 -12.48 -5.55 12.31
N ARG A 170 -11.40 -6.33 12.50
CA ARG A 170 -10.89 -6.71 13.82
C ARG A 170 -10.43 -5.49 14.63
N ILE A 171 -9.61 -4.62 14.06
CA ILE A 171 -9.11 -3.41 14.74
C ILE A 171 -10.28 -2.48 15.15
N SER A 172 -11.39 -2.50 14.39
CA SER A 172 -12.58 -1.71 14.71
C SER A 172 -13.41 -2.27 15.88
N SER A 173 -13.15 -3.50 16.34
CA SER A 173 -13.86 -4.09 17.47
C SER A 173 -13.45 -3.45 18.81
N ILE A 174 -14.29 -3.61 19.83
CA ILE A 174 -14.07 -3.06 21.18
C ILE A 174 -12.78 -3.63 21.80
N GLU A 175 -12.48 -4.90 21.52
CA GLU A 175 -11.29 -5.60 22.01
C GLU A 175 -9.99 -4.85 21.71
N PHE A 176 -9.92 -4.15 20.57
CA PHE A 176 -8.72 -3.44 20.11
C PHE A 176 -8.78 -1.92 20.26
N GLU A 177 -9.62 -1.41 21.18
CA GLU A 177 -9.73 0.04 21.41
C GLU A 177 -8.41 0.68 21.81
N GLN A 178 -7.63 0.02 22.67
CA GLN A 178 -6.32 0.53 23.11
C GLN A 178 -5.28 0.56 21.99
N LEU A 179 -5.33 -0.42 21.08
CA LEU A 179 -4.49 -0.39 19.86
C LEU A 179 -4.93 0.75 18.94
N ARG A 180 -6.24 0.92 18.74
CA ARG A 180 -6.82 1.94 17.87
C ARG A 180 -6.40 3.35 18.26
N GLN A 181 -6.30 3.64 19.56
CA GLN A 181 -5.81 4.93 20.08
C GLN A 181 -4.34 5.22 19.71
N ARG A 182 -3.57 4.20 19.29
CA ARG A 182 -2.17 4.31 18.90
C ARG A 182 -1.95 4.25 17.40
N ILE A 183 -3.01 4.12 16.63
CA ILE A 183 -2.91 4.11 15.17
C ILE A 183 -2.79 5.54 14.67
N THR A 184 -1.66 5.84 14.03
CA THR A 184 -1.36 7.15 13.46
C THR A 184 -1.94 7.30 12.04
N ALA A 185 -2.05 6.21 11.29
CA ALA A 185 -2.64 6.22 9.95
C ALA A 185 -3.23 4.86 9.57
N VAL A 186 -4.33 4.91 8.81
CA VAL A 186 -4.96 3.73 8.19
C VAL A 186 -5.19 4.02 6.73
N HIS A 187 -4.80 3.11 5.86
CA HIS A 187 -5.10 3.19 4.44
C HIS A 187 -5.62 1.85 3.92
N HIS A 188 -6.59 1.91 3.01
CA HIS A 188 -7.07 0.73 2.28
C HIS A 188 -6.56 0.78 0.85
N LEU A 189 -5.94 -0.30 0.41
CA LEU A 189 -5.41 -0.46 -0.93
C LEU A 189 -6.47 -1.18 -1.78
N ASP A 190 -7.11 -0.41 -2.63
CA ASP A 190 -8.10 -0.91 -3.57
C ASP A 190 -7.43 -1.59 -4.78
N SER A 191 -8.21 -2.34 -5.56
CA SER A 191 -7.79 -2.85 -6.86
C SER A 191 -7.58 -1.71 -7.86
N LEU A 192 -6.86 -1.99 -8.94
CA LEU A 192 -6.58 -1.03 -10.01
C LEU A 192 -7.85 -0.70 -10.79
N ASN A 193 -8.03 0.55 -11.16
CA ASN A 193 -9.05 0.93 -12.12
C ASN A 193 -8.63 0.55 -13.56
N VAL A 194 -9.53 0.74 -14.54
CA VAL A 194 -9.29 0.37 -15.95
C VAL A 194 -8.00 0.98 -16.51
N ASN A 195 -7.79 2.29 -16.27
CA ASN A 195 -6.60 2.98 -16.77
C ASN A 195 -5.33 2.49 -16.07
N GLU A 196 -5.38 2.32 -14.76
CA GLU A 196 -4.26 1.78 -13.98
C GLU A 196 -3.95 0.32 -14.34
N THR A 197 -4.96 -0.49 -14.71
CA THR A 197 -4.76 -1.85 -15.22
C THR A 197 -3.96 -1.84 -16.52
N LYS A 198 -4.33 -0.96 -17.46
CA LYS A 198 -3.57 -0.77 -18.70
C LYS A 198 -2.13 -0.36 -18.42
N GLU A 199 -1.93 0.71 -17.65
CA GLU A 199 -0.61 1.22 -17.29
C GLU A 199 0.23 0.16 -16.55
N TYR A 200 -0.40 -0.65 -15.68
CA TYR A 200 0.24 -1.75 -14.98
C TYR A 200 0.77 -2.82 -15.93
N ILE A 201 -0.05 -3.26 -16.89
CA ILE A 201 0.33 -4.26 -17.88
C ILE A 201 1.49 -3.74 -18.75
N GLU A 202 1.36 -2.54 -19.28
CA GLU A 202 2.40 -1.90 -20.10
C GLU A 202 3.69 -1.68 -19.30
N HIS A 203 3.60 -1.24 -18.03
CA HIS A 203 4.75 -1.06 -17.16
C HIS A 203 5.54 -2.37 -17.00
N ARG A 204 4.87 -3.48 -16.71
CA ARG A 204 5.51 -4.78 -16.53
C ARG A 204 6.17 -5.29 -17.81
N LEU A 205 5.51 -5.13 -18.95
CA LEU A 205 6.08 -5.46 -20.25
C LEU A 205 7.32 -4.61 -20.58
N ARG A 206 7.26 -3.30 -20.31
CA ARG A 206 8.41 -2.40 -20.52
C ARG A 206 9.61 -2.75 -19.64
N CYS A 207 9.38 -3.22 -18.41
CA CYS A 207 10.46 -3.68 -17.51
C CYS A 207 11.29 -4.83 -18.11
N VAL A 208 10.73 -5.58 -19.05
CA VAL A 208 11.41 -6.71 -19.72
C VAL A 208 11.77 -6.41 -21.19
N GLY A 209 11.78 -5.13 -21.58
CA GLY A 209 12.24 -4.71 -22.90
C GLY A 209 11.21 -4.88 -24.02
N TRP A 210 9.91 -4.87 -23.70
CA TRP A 210 8.83 -4.92 -24.70
C TRP A 210 8.88 -3.74 -25.67
N LEU A 211 8.78 -4.03 -26.95
CA LEU A 211 8.81 -3.11 -28.09
C LEU A 211 7.54 -3.24 -28.94
N ASP A 212 6.38 -3.22 -28.27
CA ASP A 212 5.05 -3.37 -28.87
C ASP A 212 4.82 -4.71 -29.64
N ASP A 213 5.62 -5.74 -29.31
CA ASP A 213 5.43 -7.10 -29.78
C ASP A 213 5.34 -8.07 -28.58
N PRO A 214 4.17 -8.71 -28.34
CA PRO A 214 2.90 -8.56 -29.07
C PRO A 214 2.24 -7.19 -28.81
N SER A 215 1.53 -6.67 -29.79
CA SER A 215 0.64 -5.52 -29.60
C SER A 215 -0.64 -5.98 -28.90
N ILE A 216 -1.17 -5.16 -27.97
CA ILE A 216 -2.36 -5.50 -27.20
C ILE A 216 -3.43 -4.45 -27.47
N SER A 217 -4.62 -4.89 -27.93
CA SER A 217 -5.70 -3.99 -28.24
C SER A 217 -6.34 -3.38 -26.95
N ASN A 218 -6.92 -2.20 -27.05
CA ASN A 218 -7.63 -1.59 -25.92
C ASN A 218 -8.81 -2.46 -25.46
N ALA A 219 -9.47 -3.17 -26.36
CA ALA A 219 -10.55 -4.11 -26.03
C ALA A 219 -10.02 -5.31 -25.22
N ALA A 220 -8.83 -5.84 -25.59
CA ALA A 220 -8.17 -6.88 -24.80
C ALA A 220 -7.82 -6.40 -23.38
N LEU A 221 -7.28 -5.19 -23.24
CA LEU A 221 -6.95 -4.60 -21.93
C LEU A 221 -8.20 -4.41 -21.06
N LEU A 222 -9.34 -4.01 -21.65
CA LEU A 222 -10.61 -3.91 -20.96
C LEU A 222 -11.12 -5.29 -20.54
N ALA A 223 -11.10 -6.28 -21.43
CA ALA A 223 -11.49 -7.66 -21.11
C ALA A 223 -10.65 -8.26 -19.97
N ILE A 224 -9.33 -7.98 -19.93
CA ILE A 224 -8.46 -8.38 -18.82
C ILE A 224 -8.91 -7.71 -17.52
N HIS A 225 -9.19 -6.40 -17.55
CA HIS A 225 -9.66 -5.69 -16.35
C HIS A 225 -10.97 -6.27 -15.82
N GLU A 226 -11.95 -6.51 -16.67
CA GLU A 226 -13.26 -7.08 -16.31
C GLU A 226 -13.12 -8.48 -15.72
N ALA A 227 -12.30 -9.35 -16.35
CA ALA A 227 -12.06 -10.70 -15.86
C ALA A 227 -11.35 -10.77 -14.51
N THR A 228 -10.53 -9.75 -14.19
CA THR A 228 -9.67 -9.74 -13.00
C THR A 228 -10.13 -8.80 -11.91
N ALA A 229 -11.16 -7.99 -12.17
CA ALA A 229 -11.61 -6.88 -11.31
C ALA A 229 -10.46 -5.93 -10.89
N GLY A 230 -9.45 -5.79 -11.74
CA GLY A 230 -8.29 -4.95 -11.51
C GLY A 230 -7.34 -5.44 -10.40
N VAL A 231 -7.44 -6.70 -9.97
CA VAL A 231 -6.55 -7.27 -8.93
C VAL A 231 -5.21 -7.67 -9.55
N PRO A 232 -4.06 -7.07 -9.14
CA PRO A 232 -2.75 -7.29 -9.76
C PRO A 232 -2.34 -8.76 -9.90
N ARG A 233 -2.57 -9.57 -8.87
CA ARG A 233 -2.25 -11.01 -8.92
C ARG A 233 -3.07 -11.76 -9.97
N ARG A 234 -4.36 -11.40 -10.12
CA ARG A 234 -5.23 -11.99 -11.14
C ARG A 234 -4.82 -11.50 -12.55
N ILE A 235 -4.48 -10.21 -12.68
CA ILE A 235 -3.97 -9.64 -13.94
C ILE A 235 -2.72 -10.40 -14.38
N ASN A 236 -1.76 -10.63 -13.47
CA ASN A 236 -0.57 -11.40 -13.79
C ASN A 236 -0.90 -12.80 -14.30
N ASN A 237 -1.80 -13.50 -13.62
CA ASN A 237 -2.18 -14.86 -14.03
C ASN A 237 -2.83 -14.89 -15.42
N VAL A 238 -3.75 -13.98 -15.70
CA VAL A 238 -4.41 -13.87 -17.01
C VAL A 238 -3.40 -13.46 -18.09
N CYS A 239 -2.59 -12.43 -17.85
CA CYS A 239 -1.61 -11.95 -18.84
C CYS A 239 -0.54 -12.99 -19.15
N GLU A 240 -0.05 -13.75 -18.16
CA GLU A 240 0.89 -14.84 -18.38
C GLU A 240 0.31 -15.90 -19.33
N ARG A 241 -0.97 -16.27 -19.11
CA ARG A 241 -1.67 -17.24 -19.98
C ARG A 241 -1.96 -16.67 -21.36
N VAL A 242 -2.33 -15.39 -21.46
CA VAL A 242 -2.57 -14.72 -22.75
C VAL A 242 -1.30 -14.65 -23.60
N LEU A 243 -0.14 -14.35 -23.01
CA LEU A 243 1.15 -14.39 -23.71
C LEU A 243 1.51 -15.81 -24.17
N LEU A 244 1.25 -16.82 -23.33
CA LEU A 244 1.48 -18.21 -23.68
C LEU A 244 0.56 -18.65 -24.83
N TYR A 245 -0.74 -18.31 -24.75
CA TYR A 245 -1.73 -18.59 -25.80
C TYR A 245 -1.31 -17.95 -27.13
N GLY A 246 -0.96 -16.66 -27.12
CA GLY A 246 -0.49 -15.95 -28.30
C GLY A 246 0.75 -16.59 -28.93
N PHE A 247 1.70 -17.07 -28.11
CA PHE A 247 2.85 -17.84 -28.59
C PHE A 247 2.45 -19.16 -29.27
N LEU A 248 1.51 -19.91 -28.68
CA LEU A 248 1.07 -21.20 -29.23
C LEU A 248 0.33 -21.03 -30.56
N GLU A 249 -0.46 -19.98 -30.69
CA GLU A 249 -1.20 -19.63 -31.90
C GLU A 249 -0.39 -18.77 -32.89
N GLY A 250 0.86 -18.43 -32.58
CA GLY A 250 1.71 -17.60 -33.41
C GLY A 250 1.25 -16.15 -33.60
N LEU A 251 0.52 -15.59 -32.62
CA LEU A 251 -0.08 -14.27 -32.70
C LEU A 251 0.91 -13.18 -32.24
N HIS A 252 1.05 -12.12 -33.03
CA HIS A 252 1.75 -10.88 -32.68
C HIS A 252 0.79 -9.73 -32.33
N HIS A 253 -0.52 -9.97 -32.39
CA HIS A 253 -1.57 -9.07 -31.97
C HIS A 253 -2.55 -9.79 -31.06
N LEU A 254 -2.69 -9.32 -29.84
CA LEU A 254 -3.57 -9.88 -28.84
C LEU A 254 -4.83 -9.02 -28.75
N ASP A 255 -5.92 -9.57 -29.24
CA ASP A 255 -7.23 -8.95 -29.25
C ASP A 255 -8.13 -9.45 -28.09
N GLU A 256 -9.35 -8.96 -28.06
CA GLU A 256 -10.37 -9.38 -27.08
C GLU A 256 -10.69 -10.88 -27.19
N GLN A 257 -10.67 -11.44 -28.39
CA GLN A 257 -11.02 -12.84 -28.62
C GLN A 257 -9.98 -13.76 -27.99
N ALA A 258 -8.68 -13.44 -28.14
CA ALA A 258 -7.58 -14.17 -27.50
C ALA A 258 -7.70 -14.14 -25.95
N VAL A 259 -8.04 -12.99 -25.37
CA VAL A 259 -8.25 -12.85 -23.93
C VAL A 259 -9.46 -13.68 -23.47
N ASN A 260 -10.58 -13.57 -24.17
CA ASN A 260 -11.81 -14.30 -23.82
C ASN A 260 -11.64 -15.82 -23.93
N ALA A 261 -10.86 -16.32 -24.88
CA ALA A 261 -10.51 -17.73 -25.00
C ALA A 261 -9.76 -18.21 -23.74
N VAL A 262 -8.73 -17.49 -23.32
CA VAL A 262 -7.95 -17.79 -22.11
C VAL A 262 -8.77 -17.68 -20.84
N VAL A 263 -9.60 -16.65 -20.72
CA VAL A 263 -10.46 -16.46 -19.53
C VAL A 263 -11.47 -17.58 -19.41
N LYS A 264 -12.01 -18.07 -20.53
CA LYS A 264 -12.91 -19.23 -20.55
C LYS A 264 -12.17 -20.49 -20.09
N GLU A 265 -10.98 -20.76 -20.62
CA GLU A 265 -10.15 -21.92 -20.22
C GLU A 265 -9.85 -21.88 -18.70
N LEU A 266 -9.47 -20.71 -18.17
CA LEU A 266 -9.22 -20.52 -16.74
C LEU A 266 -10.48 -20.76 -15.89
N LYS A 267 -11.66 -20.35 -16.37
CA LYS A 267 -12.93 -20.62 -15.67
C LYS A 267 -13.26 -22.10 -15.68
N ASP A 268 -13.02 -22.79 -16.78
CA ASP A 268 -13.26 -24.22 -16.89
C ASP A 268 -12.29 -25.02 -16.00
N GLU A 269 -11.01 -24.58 -15.86
CA GLU A 269 -10.02 -25.23 -15.00
C GLU A 269 -10.27 -25.02 -13.49
N TYR A 270 -10.65 -23.83 -13.07
CA TYR A 270 -10.70 -23.45 -11.65
C TYR A 270 -12.11 -23.16 -11.11
N GLY A 271 -13.15 -23.28 -11.93
CA GLY A 271 -14.48 -22.78 -11.64
C GLY A 271 -14.52 -21.25 -11.70
N GLU A 272 -15.64 -20.64 -11.42
CA GLU A 272 -15.77 -19.19 -11.44
C GLU A 272 -14.76 -18.53 -10.49
N ILE A 273 -13.79 -17.80 -11.05
CA ILE A 273 -12.65 -17.16 -10.34
C ILE A 273 -13.13 -16.02 -9.41
N GLY A 274 -14.42 -15.88 -9.17
CA GLY A 274 -14.99 -14.65 -8.61
C GLY A 274 -15.67 -14.72 -7.25
N GLU A 275 -16.13 -15.86 -6.74
CA GLU A 275 -17.11 -15.84 -5.65
C GLU A 275 -16.68 -16.43 -4.29
N ARG A 276 -15.44 -16.88 -4.09
CA ARG A 276 -15.04 -17.55 -2.84
C ARG A 276 -14.06 -16.84 -1.92
N ASP A 277 -13.59 -15.66 -2.24
CA ASP A 277 -12.62 -14.97 -1.37
C ASP A 277 -13.22 -14.31 -0.11
N ASP A 278 -14.56 -14.32 0.06
CA ASP A 278 -15.25 -13.86 1.29
C ASP A 278 -15.74 -15.00 2.19
N VAL A 279 -15.46 -16.26 1.88
CA VAL A 279 -15.87 -17.40 2.71
C VAL A 279 -14.76 -17.74 3.72
N ASN A 280 -15.09 -17.51 4.98
CA ASN A 280 -14.35 -17.82 6.20
C ASN A 280 -13.75 -19.25 6.18
N PRO A 281 -12.41 -19.44 6.23
CA PRO A 281 -11.81 -20.78 6.27
C PRO A 281 -11.86 -21.47 7.63
N SER A 282 -12.61 -20.95 8.58
CA SER A 282 -12.67 -21.48 9.97
C SER A 282 -13.98 -22.18 10.33
N ALA A 283 -14.72 -22.73 9.38
CA ALA A 283 -15.79 -23.66 9.73
C ALA A 283 -15.21 -25.08 9.92
N PRO A 284 -15.43 -25.76 11.08
CA PRO A 284 -14.96 -27.12 11.28
C PRO A 284 -15.69 -28.06 10.31
N PHE A 285 -14.94 -28.97 9.74
CA PHE A 285 -15.42 -30.03 8.88
C PHE A 285 -16.25 -31.02 9.72
N GLU A 286 -17.55 -30.78 9.85
CA GLU A 286 -18.48 -31.79 10.41
C GLU A 286 -18.83 -32.80 9.35
N ARG A 287 -18.53 -34.07 9.66
CA ARG A 287 -18.88 -35.22 8.88
C ARG A 287 -20.41 -35.36 8.79
N ALA A 288 -20.89 -35.53 7.59
CA ALA A 288 -22.31 -35.83 7.30
C ALA A 288 -22.78 -37.06 8.07
N GLY A 289 -23.76 -36.85 8.93
CA GLY A 289 -24.64 -37.85 9.47
C GLY A 289 -26.07 -37.41 9.17
N ASP A 290 -26.83 -38.31 8.59
CA ASP A 290 -28.21 -38.12 8.16
C ASP A 290 -29.13 -37.61 9.25
N ASP A 291 -29.76 -36.45 9.03
CA ASP A 291 -31.10 -36.18 9.57
C ASP A 291 -31.86 -35.14 8.73
N GLN A 292 -32.86 -35.64 7.99
CA GLN A 292 -33.68 -34.85 7.06
C GLN A 292 -34.91 -34.17 7.67
N SER A 293 -35.09 -34.18 8.97
CA SER A 293 -36.35 -33.71 9.60
C SER A 293 -36.33 -32.35 10.27
N ALA A 294 -35.15 -31.62 10.32
CA ALA A 294 -35.05 -30.33 11.00
C ALA A 294 -34.98 -29.09 10.10
N ARG A 295 -35.01 -29.22 8.77
CA ARG A 295 -34.75 -28.12 7.83
C ARG A 295 -35.96 -27.26 7.43
N GLN A 296 -37.19 -27.61 7.81
CA GLN A 296 -38.38 -26.83 7.41
C GLN A 296 -38.79 -25.71 8.39
N GLY A 297 -38.28 -25.68 9.61
CA GLY A 297 -38.67 -24.68 10.60
C GLY A 297 -37.80 -23.39 10.64
N GLN A 298 -36.58 -23.41 10.10
CA GLN A 298 -35.67 -22.26 10.20
C GLN A 298 -35.65 -21.31 8.99
N LEU A 299 -36.22 -21.72 7.86
CA LEU A 299 -36.30 -20.88 6.65
C LEU A 299 -37.38 -19.80 6.67
N SER A 300 -38.38 -19.93 7.56
CA SER A 300 -39.47 -18.96 7.66
C SER A 300 -39.17 -17.76 8.61
N ALA A 301 -38.28 -17.92 9.58
CA ALA A 301 -37.91 -16.84 10.50
C ALA A 301 -36.89 -15.86 9.88
N GLY A 302 -35.95 -16.36 9.07
CA GLY A 302 -34.93 -15.50 8.45
C GLY A 302 -35.46 -14.63 7.28
N GLN A 303 -36.54 -15.05 6.62
CA GLN A 303 -37.15 -14.24 5.55
C GLN A 303 -38.01 -13.08 6.08
N ALA A 304 -38.60 -13.22 7.26
CA ALA A 304 -39.35 -12.12 7.91
C ALA A 304 -38.42 -10.99 8.39
N ASP A 305 -37.23 -11.34 8.92
CA ASP A 305 -36.26 -10.35 9.39
C ASP A 305 -35.59 -9.57 8.25
N LEU A 306 -35.29 -10.21 7.12
CA LEU A 306 -34.76 -9.54 5.92
C LEU A 306 -35.79 -8.59 5.29
N GLY A 307 -37.08 -8.91 5.35
CA GLY A 307 -38.18 -8.04 4.90
C GLY A 307 -38.31 -6.76 5.73
N GLN A 308 -38.14 -6.86 7.04
CA GLN A 308 -38.18 -5.71 7.95
C GLN A 308 -36.94 -4.81 7.79
N LEU A 309 -35.76 -5.40 7.65
CA LEU A 309 -34.51 -4.63 7.38
C LEU A 309 -34.53 -3.89 6.07
N THR A 310 -35.04 -4.52 5.00
CA THR A 310 -35.16 -3.83 3.69
C THR A 310 -36.20 -2.72 3.71
N SER A 311 -37.28 -2.85 4.48
CA SER A 311 -38.27 -1.78 4.69
C SER A 311 -37.65 -0.60 5.47
N ALA A 312 -36.96 -0.86 6.57
CA ALA A 312 -36.30 0.16 7.39
C ALA A 312 -35.21 0.93 6.61
N VAL A 313 -34.43 0.23 5.76
CA VAL A 313 -33.42 0.88 4.89
C VAL A 313 -34.07 1.77 3.84
N ARG A 314 -35.23 1.37 3.28
CA ARG A 314 -35.99 2.24 2.34
C ARG A 314 -36.54 3.48 3.02
N GLU A 315 -37.09 3.39 4.22
CA GLU A 315 -37.56 4.54 4.99
C GLU A 315 -36.44 5.50 5.33
N LEU A 316 -35.32 5.02 5.81
CA LEU A 316 -34.12 5.84 6.07
C LEU A 316 -33.60 6.54 4.80
N THR A 317 -33.62 5.86 3.66
CA THR A 317 -33.20 6.45 2.37
C THR A 317 -34.16 7.53 1.92
N MET A 318 -35.46 7.39 2.16
CA MET A 318 -36.46 8.41 1.85
C MET A 318 -36.30 9.65 2.74
N MET A 319 -36.13 9.47 4.06
CA MET A 319 -35.92 10.57 4.99
C MET A 319 -34.63 11.35 4.68
N LEU A 320 -33.53 10.67 4.38
CA LEU A 320 -32.27 11.33 3.96
C LEU A 320 -32.39 12.10 2.64
N ARG A 321 -33.21 11.62 1.68
CA ARG A 321 -33.49 12.37 0.46
C ARG A 321 -34.31 13.63 0.71
N GLU A 322 -35.26 13.59 1.61
CA GLU A 322 -36.10 14.70 1.98
C GLU A 322 -35.32 15.78 2.72
N GLU A 323 -34.46 15.40 3.68
CA GLU A 323 -33.54 16.32 4.37
C GLU A 323 -32.50 16.95 3.44
N LEU A 324 -31.90 16.17 2.52
CA LEU A 324 -30.99 16.69 1.49
C LEU A 324 -31.71 17.64 0.52
N GLY A 325 -32.97 17.38 0.22
CA GLY A 325 -33.82 18.28 -0.58
C GLY A 325 -34.07 19.61 0.13
N ALA A 326 -34.41 19.59 1.42
CA ALA A 326 -34.60 20.74 2.26
C ALA A 326 -33.31 21.57 2.44
N LEU A 327 -32.17 20.91 2.66
CA LEU A 327 -30.87 21.58 2.72
C LEU A 327 -30.45 22.22 1.40
N ARG A 328 -30.73 21.58 0.26
CA ARG A 328 -30.52 22.20 -1.08
C ARG A 328 -31.39 23.40 -1.30
N ALA A 329 -32.66 23.35 -0.92
CA ALA A 329 -33.57 24.46 -1.02
C ALA A 329 -33.18 25.65 -0.11
N ALA A 330 -32.64 25.35 1.09
CA ALA A 330 -32.15 26.38 2.02
C ALA A 330 -30.84 27.05 1.54
N LEU A 331 -29.98 26.31 0.82
CA LEU A 331 -28.72 26.83 0.28
C LEU A 331 -28.84 27.50 -1.09
N ALA A 332 -29.93 27.30 -1.81
CA ALA A 332 -30.17 27.91 -3.13
C ALA A 332 -30.08 29.44 -3.14
N PRO A 333 -30.70 30.19 -2.17
CA PRO A 333 -30.60 31.64 -2.17
C PRO A 333 -29.20 32.16 -1.84
N ALA A 334 -28.39 31.39 -1.10
CA ALA A 334 -26.99 31.76 -0.80
C ALA A 334 -26.07 31.56 -2.01
N ALA A 335 -26.35 30.58 -2.86
CA ALA A 335 -25.61 30.33 -4.08
C ALA A 335 -25.91 31.39 -5.15
N GLU A 336 -27.18 31.86 -5.26
CA GLU A 336 -27.58 32.97 -6.13
C GLU A 336 -26.94 34.29 -5.68
N ALA A 337 -26.93 34.58 -4.38
CA ALA A 337 -26.26 35.75 -3.82
C ALA A 337 -24.74 35.75 -4.08
N ALA A 338 -24.07 34.59 -4.04
CA ALA A 338 -22.64 34.46 -4.34
C ALA A 338 -22.33 34.68 -5.83
N GLN A 339 -23.23 34.28 -6.75
CA GLN A 339 -23.10 34.53 -8.19
C GLN A 339 -23.29 35.97 -8.58
N VAL A 340 -24.09 36.73 -7.84
CA VAL A 340 -24.31 38.19 -8.07
C VAL A 340 -23.16 39.00 -7.46
N ALA A 341 -22.52 38.54 -6.40
CA ALA A 341 -21.41 39.25 -5.74
C ALA A 341 -20.04 39.10 -6.46
N ALA A 342 -19.85 38.03 -7.22
CA ALA A 342 -18.56 37.78 -7.91
C ALA A 342 -18.17 38.87 -8.94
N PRO A 343 -19.05 39.40 -9.79
CA PRO A 343 -18.69 40.48 -10.73
C PRO A 343 -18.43 41.81 -10.05
N VAL A 344 -19.03 42.07 -8.88
CA VAL A 344 -18.82 43.34 -8.14
C VAL A 344 -17.45 43.34 -7.43
N ALA A 345 -17.02 42.21 -6.90
CA ALA A 345 -15.69 42.06 -6.28
C ALA A 345 -14.57 42.22 -7.31
N LEU A 346 -14.75 41.73 -8.54
CA LEU A 346 -13.78 41.87 -9.63
C LEU A 346 -13.68 43.34 -10.13
N ALA A 347 -14.78 44.07 -10.12
CA ALA A 347 -14.81 45.49 -10.51
C ALA A 347 -14.16 46.41 -9.47
N VAL A 348 -14.29 46.08 -8.17
CA VAL A 348 -13.64 46.81 -7.08
C VAL A 348 -12.12 46.53 -7.04
N ALA A 349 -11.69 45.32 -7.34
CA ALA A 349 -10.27 44.99 -7.44
C ALA A 349 -9.59 45.72 -8.62
N HIS A 350 -10.25 45.86 -9.76
CA HIS A 350 -9.72 46.61 -10.90
C HIS A 350 -9.70 48.15 -10.69
N SER A 351 -10.56 48.70 -9.83
CA SER A 351 -10.54 50.13 -9.53
C SER A 351 -9.49 50.54 -8.49
N LEU A 352 -8.99 49.59 -7.71
CA LEU A 352 -7.92 49.82 -6.73
C LEU A 352 -6.51 49.75 -7.34
N ASP A 353 -6.36 49.11 -8.51
CA ASP A 353 -5.05 48.97 -9.18
C ASP A 353 -4.69 50.20 -10.06
N HIS A 354 -5.65 51.14 -10.30
CA HIS A 354 -5.45 52.34 -11.09
C HIS A 354 -5.26 53.66 -10.29
N SER A 355 -5.20 53.57 -8.94
CA SER A 355 -5.08 54.77 -8.10
C SER A 355 -3.69 55.04 -7.52
N ASN A 356 -2.65 54.35 -8.01
CA ASN A 356 -1.30 54.53 -7.48
C ASN A 356 -0.26 54.92 -8.57
N GLU A 357 -0.62 55.78 -9.49
CA GLU A 357 0.32 56.51 -10.35
C GLU A 357 0.02 58.01 -10.35
N LYS A 358 0.91 58.79 -9.71
CA LYS A 358 1.48 60.11 -10.09
C LYS A 358 1.67 61.04 -8.90
N PRO A 359 2.52 62.08 -8.97
CA PRO A 359 3.69 62.31 -9.79
C PRO A 359 4.81 63.10 -9.09
N GLY A 360 5.97 63.12 -9.76
CA GLY A 360 6.75 64.36 -9.78
C GLY A 360 7.97 64.47 -8.85
N GLY A 361 9.11 64.52 -9.43
CA GLY A 361 9.89 65.66 -9.55
C GLY A 361 11.41 65.37 -9.52
N ALA A 362 12.01 65.54 -10.63
CA ALA A 362 13.33 66.18 -10.89
C ALA A 362 14.53 65.96 -9.97
N GLY A 363 15.66 65.62 -10.57
CA GLY A 363 16.99 66.03 -10.08
C GLY A 363 18.07 64.97 -10.30
N SER A 364 18.62 64.95 -11.47
CA SER A 364 20.02 65.12 -11.87
C SER A 364 21.11 64.20 -11.26
N VAL A 365 21.74 63.51 -12.14
CA VAL A 365 23.19 63.61 -12.52
C VAL A 365 24.18 62.66 -11.81
N LEU A 366 24.96 62.02 -12.68
CA LEU A 366 26.35 61.54 -12.60
C LEU A 366 26.62 60.14 -12.04
N SER A 367 26.91 59.24 -12.95
CA SER A 367 28.28 58.80 -13.38
C SER A 367 28.97 57.75 -12.53
N ALA A 368 29.43 56.80 -13.28
CA ALA A 368 30.68 56.03 -13.23
C ALA A 368 30.57 54.59 -12.75
N GLN A 369 30.56 53.67 -13.70
CA GLN A 369 31.75 52.85 -14.08
C GLN A 369 32.50 52.23 -12.90
N GLN A 370 32.47 50.90 -12.81
CA GLN A 370 33.65 50.06 -12.98
C GLN A 370 33.37 48.60 -12.52
N GLN A 371 33.38 47.69 -13.45
CA GLN A 371 34.00 46.39 -13.21
C GLN A 371 35.52 46.58 -13.20
N PRO A 372 36.36 45.77 -12.54
CA PRO A 372 36.73 44.49 -13.14
C PRO A 372 37.20 43.35 -12.20
N ALA A 373 37.45 42.22 -12.87
CA ALA A 373 38.52 41.22 -12.71
C ALA A 373 38.41 40.13 -11.65
N GLN A 374 38.14 38.94 -12.06
CA GLN A 374 39.04 37.75 -12.07
C GLN A 374 40.19 37.74 -11.05
N GLN A 375 40.21 36.68 -10.24
CA GLN A 375 41.41 35.93 -9.88
C GLN A 375 41.06 34.56 -9.31
N GLN A 376 41.41 33.50 -10.06
CA GLN A 376 41.84 32.22 -9.49
C GLN A 376 43.25 32.39 -8.93
N PRO A 377 43.66 31.62 -7.92
CA PRO A 377 44.81 30.75 -8.10
C PRO A 377 44.75 29.36 -7.48
N ALA A 378 45.22 28.45 -8.25
CA ALA A 378 46.37 27.56 -8.00
C ALA A 378 46.14 26.29 -7.17
N GLU A 379 46.38 25.21 -7.86
CA GLU A 379 46.72 23.87 -7.43
C GLU A 379 47.73 23.82 -6.27
N GLN A 380 47.50 22.93 -5.32
CA GLN A 380 48.58 22.23 -4.62
C GLN A 380 48.23 20.73 -4.54
N GLN A 381 49.05 19.98 -5.26
CA GLN A 381 49.27 18.55 -5.13
C GLN A 381 49.75 18.25 -3.70
N GLN A 382 49.16 17.25 -3.05
CA GLN A 382 49.83 16.52 -1.98
C GLN A 382 49.58 15.02 -2.10
N GLU A 383 50.64 14.31 -1.98
CA GLU A 383 51.00 12.92 -2.16
C GLU A 383 50.10 11.92 -1.45
N ALA A 384 49.92 10.79 -2.13
CA ALA A 384 49.36 9.57 -1.65
C ALA A 384 50.32 8.84 -0.70
N THR A 385 49.81 8.43 0.47
CA THR A 385 50.42 7.40 1.30
C THR A 385 49.49 6.18 1.40
N PRO A 386 50.03 4.94 1.33
CA PRO A 386 49.22 3.77 1.17
C PRO A 386 48.71 3.21 2.50
N THR A 387 47.45 2.79 2.51
CA THR A 387 46.78 2.07 3.61
C THR A 387 47.32 0.63 3.77
N PRO A 388 47.48 0.12 4.99
CA PRO A 388 47.90 -1.25 5.23
C PRO A 388 46.73 -2.25 5.14
N VAL A 389 47.04 -3.39 4.52
CA VAL A 389 46.20 -4.56 4.35
C VAL A 389 46.11 -5.34 5.70
N PRO A 390 44.94 -5.79 6.16
CA PRO A 390 44.83 -6.65 7.34
C PRO A 390 45.19 -8.12 7.01
N PRO A 391 45.69 -8.89 7.99
CA PRO A 391 46.21 -10.23 7.76
C PRO A 391 45.09 -11.27 7.57
N ARG A 392 45.35 -12.24 6.68
CA ARG A 392 44.57 -13.45 6.49
C ARG A 392 44.69 -14.36 7.72
N LEU A 393 43.57 -14.74 8.29
CA LEU A 393 43.50 -15.87 9.26
C LEU A 393 43.50 -17.17 8.47
N HIS A 394 44.52 -18.00 8.72
CA HIS A 394 44.56 -19.40 8.36
C HIS A 394 43.54 -20.18 9.21
N ILE A 395 42.68 -20.94 8.54
CA ILE A 395 41.92 -22.03 9.14
C ILE A 395 42.75 -23.30 8.93
N ALA A 396 43.17 -23.92 10.00
CA ALA A 396 43.68 -25.26 10.03
C ALA A 396 42.62 -26.19 10.58
N GLU A 397 42.37 -27.29 9.84
CA GLU A 397 41.69 -28.55 10.14
C GLU A 397 40.37 -28.56 10.88
#